data_debcf3b1cd1704884fe9ad76e9231512
#
_entry.id   debcf3b1cd1704884fe9ad76e9231512
#
_cell.length_a   1.000
_cell.length_b   1.000
_cell.length_c   1.000
_cell.angle_alpha   90.00
_cell.angle_beta   90.00
_cell.angle_gamma   90.00
#
_symmetry.space_group_name_H-M   'P 1'
#
loop_
_entity.id
_entity.type
_entity.pdbx_description
1 polymer ?
#
loop_
_entity_poly.entity_id
_entity_poly.type
_entity_poly.pdbx_seq_one_letter_code
_entity_poly.pdbx_strand_id
1 'polypeptide(L)'
;MTTPSRTVPGFVNAHTHIYSALAPYGMPPASPPPENFVQILERVWWRLDRALDERSLRASARLYAAESLLYGTTTLIDHQESPAFIEGSLDVLADACQEFGIRAVLCYGATDRNGGREEGRRGLAECRRFIRGNQRPLVRGVVGLHASFTCSDETLHEAGEVARELDTVMHVHMAENRADVEDARKRGYEGPLERLLATDSLPAGSIMAHGVHLEPSQVRVAESRGLWLAQNPRSNEGNRVGYASSLWVSGKVALGTDGWEADMPKEFAALERLSAGSVHEEVDAAARRLVTGRVLAAERFAGAPGAAGPEGDQVIYAAGEDDQPAQVSRVTVAGQVVVDQGRLVHGDLEELRAKAREEAQKLWPRMAAL
;
A
#
# COMPACT_ATOMS: atom_id res chain seq x y z
N MET A 1 18.80 32.64 1.44
CA MET A 1 19.92 31.88 0.77
C MET A 1 19.28 30.85 -0.13
N THR A 2 19.83 30.52 -1.28
CA THR A 2 19.28 29.47 -2.15
C THR A 2 19.73 28.10 -1.67
N THR A 3 18.79 27.19 -1.43
CA THR A 3 19.10 25.78 -1.15
C THR A 3 19.62 25.12 -2.44
N PRO A 4 20.80 24.47 -2.43
CA PRO A 4 21.33 23.81 -3.62
C PRO A 4 20.45 22.64 -4.06
N SER A 5 20.54 22.24 -5.33
CA SER A 5 19.91 21.03 -5.81
C SER A 5 20.41 19.81 -5.02
N ARG A 6 19.49 18.89 -4.70
CA ARG A 6 19.81 17.70 -3.89
C ARG A 6 19.34 16.43 -4.61
N THR A 7 20.24 15.46 -4.70
CA THR A 7 19.90 14.10 -5.17
C THR A 7 19.72 13.18 -3.98
N VAL A 8 18.61 12.46 -3.97
CA VAL A 8 18.30 11.47 -2.95
C VAL A 8 17.82 10.17 -3.62
N PRO A 9 17.90 9.02 -2.96
CA PRO A 9 17.23 7.81 -3.43
C PRO A 9 15.72 8.03 -3.56
N GLY A 10 15.07 7.34 -4.52
CA GLY A 10 13.63 7.34 -4.66
C GLY A 10 12.91 6.82 -3.42
N PHE A 11 11.74 7.37 -3.13
CA PHE A 11 10.89 6.87 -2.04
C PHE A 11 10.25 5.54 -2.40
N VAL A 12 10.07 4.71 -1.38
CA VAL A 12 9.29 3.48 -1.44
C VAL A 12 8.04 3.67 -0.58
N ASN A 13 6.88 3.57 -1.18
CA ASN A 13 5.61 3.51 -0.48
C ASN A 13 5.32 2.03 -0.18
N ALA A 14 5.53 1.64 1.07
CA ALA A 14 5.55 0.22 1.48
C ALA A 14 4.16 -0.41 1.67
N HIS A 15 3.12 0.40 1.64
CA HIS A 15 1.72 -0.03 1.65
C HIS A 15 0.83 1.10 1.13
N THR A 16 0.04 0.79 0.12
CA THR A 16 -0.90 1.76 -0.46
C THR A 16 -2.09 1.06 -1.09
N HIS A 17 -3.13 1.86 -1.37
CA HIS A 17 -4.32 1.46 -2.12
C HIS A 17 -4.46 2.37 -3.35
N ILE A 18 -3.86 1.95 -4.45
CA ILE A 18 -3.89 2.70 -5.72
C ILE A 18 -5.34 3.02 -6.15
N TYR A 19 -6.29 2.14 -5.85
CA TYR A 19 -7.69 2.31 -6.22
C TYR A 19 -8.37 3.52 -5.56
N SER A 20 -7.82 4.08 -4.49
CA SER A 20 -8.40 5.19 -3.73
C SER A 20 -8.12 6.59 -4.31
N ALA A 21 -7.29 6.70 -5.37
CA ALA A 21 -6.86 8.00 -5.91
C ALA A 21 -8.00 8.91 -6.41
N LEU A 22 -9.18 8.36 -6.65
CA LEU A 22 -10.35 9.16 -7.02
C LEU A 22 -11.07 9.80 -5.83
N ALA A 23 -10.80 9.37 -4.58
CA ALA A 23 -11.48 9.87 -3.39
C ALA A 23 -11.42 11.40 -3.22
N PRO A 24 -10.29 12.10 -3.46
CA PRO A 24 -10.23 13.56 -3.40
C PRO A 24 -11.11 14.28 -4.44
N TYR A 25 -11.60 13.56 -5.45
CA TYR A 25 -12.45 14.13 -6.52
C TYR A 25 -13.94 14.03 -6.20
N GLY A 26 -14.31 14.36 -4.97
CA GLY A 26 -15.69 14.53 -4.56
C GLY A 26 -16.36 13.25 -4.03
N MET A 27 -15.61 12.34 -3.42
CA MET A 27 -16.20 11.21 -2.70
C MET A 27 -17.21 11.71 -1.66
N PRO A 28 -18.47 11.25 -1.70
CA PRO A 28 -19.48 11.73 -0.76
C PRO A 28 -19.17 11.27 0.66
N PRO A 29 -19.44 12.11 1.68
CA PRO A 29 -19.33 11.68 3.06
C PRO A 29 -20.32 10.56 3.36
N ALA A 30 -19.92 9.63 4.25
CA ALA A 30 -20.80 8.56 4.69
C ALA A 30 -22.01 9.10 5.45
N SER A 31 -23.19 8.55 5.17
CA SER A 31 -24.42 8.87 5.89
C SER A 31 -25.12 7.56 6.34
N PRO A 32 -25.34 7.37 7.66
CA PRO A 32 -24.88 8.21 8.78
C PRO A 32 -23.36 8.22 8.93
N PRO A 33 -22.75 9.25 9.54
CA PRO A 33 -21.31 9.31 9.80
C PRO A 33 -20.84 8.10 10.61
N PRO A 34 -19.62 7.57 10.35
CA PRO A 34 -19.07 6.46 11.11
C PRO A 34 -18.67 6.89 12.52
N GLU A 35 -19.01 6.05 13.51
CA GLU A 35 -18.72 6.27 14.94
C GLU A 35 -17.46 5.52 15.40
N ASN A 36 -17.06 4.47 14.66
CA ASN A 36 -15.91 3.63 14.95
C ASN A 36 -15.26 3.13 13.67
N PHE A 37 -14.10 2.49 13.81
CA PHE A 37 -13.32 2.01 12.68
C PHE A 37 -14.06 1.03 11.76
N VAL A 38 -14.78 0.04 12.34
CA VAL A 38 -15.53 -0.94 11.52
C VAL A 38 -16.58 -0.23 10.66
N GLN A 39 -17.25 0.77 11.22
CA GLN A 39 -18.19 1.59 10.44
C GLN A 39 -17.48 2.48 9.39
N ILE A 40 -16.22 2.91 9.60
CA ILE A 40 -15.43 3.56 8.54
C ILE A 40 -15.23 2.57 7.38
N LEU A 41 -14.85 1.33 7.68
CA LEU A 41 -14.71 0.30 6.65
C LEU A 41 -16.04 0.06 5.92
N GLU A 42 -17.11 -0.24 6.65
CA GLU A 42 -18.42 -0.61 6.08
C GLU A 42 -19.09 0.51 5.29
N ARG A 43 -18.98 1.77 5.75
CA ARG A 43 -19.70 2.92 5.19
C ARG A 43 -18.88 3.74 4.20
N VAL A 44 -17.55 3.58 4.18
CA VAL A 44 -16.65 4.34 3.27
C VAL A 44 -15.88 3.36 2.39
N TRP A 45 -14.85 2.68 2.94
CA TRP A 45 -13.89 1.95 2.13
C TRP A 45 -14.48 0.73 1.43
N TRP A 46 -15.25 -0.11 2.12
CA TRP A 46 -15.90 -1.29 1.51
C TRP A 46 -17.05 -0.94 0.55
N ARG A 47 -17.57 0.29 0.61
CA ARG A 47 -18.47 0.80 -0.43
C ARG A 47 -17.72 1.29 -1.65
N LEU A 48 -16.60 1.98 -1.43
CA LEU A 48 -15.74 2.40 -2.53
C LEU A 48 -15.24 1.20 -3.33
N ASP A 49 -14.64 0.20 -2.69
CA ASP A 49 -14.08 -0.95 -3.38
C ASP A 49 -15.15 -1.75 -4.17
N ARG A 50 -16.36 -1.90 -3.62
CA ARG A 50 -17.49 -2.54 -4.33
C ARG A 50 -18.02 -1.73 -5.50
N ALA A 51 -17.82 -0.41 -5.51
CA ALA A 51 -18.28 0.47 -6.59
C ALA A 51 -17.31 0.52 -7.77
N LEU A 52 -16.07 0.05 -7.59
CA LEU A 52 -15.04 0.09 -8.63
C LEU A 52 -15.39 -0.80 -9.82
N ASP A 53 -15.14 -0.28 -11.01
CA ASP A 53 -15.11 -1.01 -12.27
C ASP A 53 -13.75 -0.81 -12.96
N GLU A 54 -13.53 -1.48 -14.09
CA GLU A 54 -12.28 -1.36 -14.83
C GLU A 54 -11.92 0.09 -15.17
N ARG A 55 -12.91 0.93 -15.55
CA ARG A 55 -12.66 2.31 -15.99
C ARG A 55 -12.22 3.21 -14.84
N SER A 56 -12.94 3.16 -13.73
CA SER A 56 -12.59 3.91 -12.53
C SER A 56 -11.26 3.44 -11.94
N LEU A 57 -11.00 2.13 -11.92
CA LEU A 57 -9.73 1.58 -11.47
C LEU A 57 -8.56 2.03 -12.36
N ARG A 58 -8.72 2.00 -13.68
CA ARG A 58 -7.72 2.47 -14.66
C ARG A 58 -7.41 3.96 -14.50
N ALA A 59 -8.44 4.79 -14.29
CA ALA A 59 -8.26 6.22 -14.07
C ALA A 59 -7.53 6.48 -12.74
N SER A 60 -7.91 5.77 -11.67
CA SER A 60 -7.25 5.80 -10.37
C SER A 60 -5.77 5.42 -10.50
N ALA A 61 -5.48 4.29 -11.15
CA ALA A 61 -4.13 3.75 -11.28
C ALA A 61 -3.20 4.70 -12.04
N ARG A 62 -3.65 5.25 -13.15
CA ARG A 62 -2.85 6.18 -13.96
C ARG A 62 -2.56 7.48 -13.21
N LEU A 63 -3.58 8.04 -12.53
CA LEU A 63 -3.39 9.24 -11.71
C LEU A 63 -2.44 8.98 -10.55
N TYR A 64 -2.65 7.88 -9.80
CA TYR A 64 -1.83 7.57 -8.63
C TYR A 64 -0.37 7.34 -8.99
N ALA A 65 -0.10 6.58 -10.06
CA ALA A 65 1.27 6.34 -10.55
C ALA A 65 1.96 7.65 -10.96
N ALA A 66 1.26 8.52 -11.68
CA ALA A 66 1.77 9.82 -12.12
C ALA A 66 2.08 10.76 -10.94
N GLU A 67 1.14 10.91 -10.01
CA GLU A 67 1.34 11.78 -8.84
C GLU A 67 2.42 11.24 -7.90
N SER A 68 2.52 9.91 -7.75
CA SER A 68 3.60 9.26 -6.98
C SER A 68 4.99 9.68 -7.46
N LEU A 69 5.22 9.64 -8.78
CA LEU A 69 6.48 10.07 -9.38
C LEU A 69 6.77 11.55 -9.13
N LEU A 70 5.75 12.40 -9.20
CA LEU A 70 5.90 13.84 -8.95
C LEU A 70 6.18 14.16 -7.48
N TYR A 71 5.84 13.26 -6.55
CA TYR A 71 6.26 13.33 -5.14
C TYR A 71 7.61 12.64 -4.88
N GLY A 72 8.25 12.07 -5.90
CA GLY A 72 9.53 11.37 -5.78
C GLY A 72 9.44 9.92 -5.34
N THR A 73 8.25 9.32 -5.36
CA THR A 73 8.06 7.89 -5.11
C THR A 73 8.40 7.11 -6.37
N THR A 74 9.29 6.13 -6.26
CA THR A 74 9.76 5.30 -7.38
C THR A 74 9.28 3.86 -7.29
N THR A 75 8.79 3.45 -6.13
CA THR A 75 8.26 2.09 -5.90
C THR A 75 6.99 2.15 -5.06
N LEU A 76 5.96 1.44 -5.52
CA LEU A 76 4.68 1.24 -4.84
C LEU A 76 4.54 -0.22 -4.42
N ILE A 77 4.10 -0.48 -3.19
CA ILE A 77 3.67 -1.80 -2.73
C ILE A 77 2.17 -1.69 -2.45
N ASP A 78 1.38 -2.16 -3.41
CA ASP A 78 -0.07 -1.94 -3.45
C ASP A 78 -0.87 -3.12 -2.90
N HIS A 79 -2.04 -2.79 -2.38
CA HIS A 79 -3.03 -3.74 -1.90
C HIS A 79 -4.38 -3.43 -2.56
N GLN A 80 -4.72 -4.18 -3.61
CA GLN A 80 -5.88 -3.95 -4.46
C GLN A 80 -7.13 -4.62 -3.91
N GLU A 81 -8.25 -3.91 -3.98
CA GLU A 81 -9.58 -4.41 -3.61
C GLU A 81 -10.64 -3.86 -4.57
N SER A 82 -11.36 -4.76 -5.24
CA SER A 82 -12.47 -4.43 -6.14
C SER A 82 -13.35 -5.65 -6.37
N PRO A 83 -14.20 -6.04 -5.41
CA PRO A 83 -14.96 -7.29 -5.50
C PRO A 83 -15.93 -7.36 -6.69
N ALA A 84 -16.32 -6.23 -7.28
CA ALA A 84 -17.09 -6.18 -8.53
C ALA A 84 -16.23 -6.39 -9.79
N PHE A 85 -14.90 -6.24 -9.68
CA PHE A 85 -13.94 -6.42 -10.76
C PHE A 85 -12.65 -7.04 -10.22
N ILE A 86 -12.66 -8.35 -9.95
CA ILE A 86 -11.51 -9.10 -9.42
C ILE A 86 -10.57 -9.48 -10.55
N GLU A 87 -11.06 -10.27 -11.50
CA GLU A 87 -10.28 -10.87 -12.58
C GLU A 87 -9.78 -9.78 -13.55
N GLY A 88 -8.46 -9.65 -13.66
CA GLY A 88 -7.79 -8.66 -14.50
C GLY A 88 -7.55 -7.31 -13.81
N SER A 89 -7.99 -7.11 -12.57
CA SER A 89 -7.77 -5.87 -11.84
C SER A 89 -6.28 -5.56 -11.66
N LEU A 90 -5.47 -6.58 -11.36
CA LEU A 90 -4.03 -6.42 -11.19
C LEU A 90 -3.32 -6.04 -12.49
N ASP A 91 -3.81 -6.47 -13.66
CA ASP A 91 -3.26 -6.03 -14.95
C ASP A 91 -3.52 -4.54 -15.20
N VAL A 92 -4.69 -4.03 -14.81
CA VAL A 92 -5.03 -2.61 -14.93
C VAL A 92 -4.05 -1.74 -14.14
N LEU A 93 -3.72 -2.14 -12.91
CA LEU A 93 -2.73 -1.45 -12.09
C LEU A 93 -1.31 -1.57 -12.67
N ALA A 94 -0.95 -2.78 -13.08
CA ALA A 94 0.35 -3.09 -13.64
C ALA A 94 0.64 -2.33 -14.93
N ASP A 95 -0.36 -2.23 -15.82
CA ASP A 95 -0.26 -1.46 -17.07
C ASP A 95 -0.01 0.01 -16.80
N ALA A 96 -0.73 0.61 -15.84
CA ALA A 96 -0.53 2.00 -15.45
C ALA A 96 0.87 2.22 -14.85
N CYS A 97 1.31 1.36 -13.93
CA CYS A 97 2.66 1.47 -13.36
C CYS A 97 3.75 1.34 -14.42
N GLN A 98 3.60 0.39 -15.35
CA GLN A 98 4.54 0.20 -16.46
C GLN A 98 4.51 1.37 -17.46
N GLU A 99 3.33 1.94 -17.76
CA GLU A 99 3.16 3.10 -18.63
C GLU A 99 3.94 4.32 -18.13
N PHE A 100 3.86 4.62 -16.85
CA PHE A 100 4.58 5.75 -16.24
C PHE A 100 6.02 5.42 -15.83
N GLY A 101 6.42 4.16 -15.89
CA GLY A 101 7.76 3.74 -15.51
C GLY A 101 8.02 3.72 -14.01
N ILE A 102 7.00 3.55 -13.17
CA ILE A 102 7.13 3.37 -11.73
C ILE A 102 7.16 1.87 -11.38
N ARG A 103 7.99 1.50 -10.39
CA ARG A 103 7.99 0.12 -9.88
C ARG A 103 6.76 -0.17 -9.06
N ALA A 104 6.25 -1.39 -9.17
CA ALA A 104 5.13 -1.82 -8.35
C ALA A 104 5.26 -3.27 -7.88
N VAL A 105 4.84 -3.51 -6.64
CA VAL A 105 4.54 -4.85 -6.10
C VAL A 105 3.03 -4.88 -5.84
N LEU A 106 2.32 -5.76 -6.51
CA LEU A 106 0.86 -5.77 -6.54
C LEU A 106 0.31 -7.06 -5.94
N CYS A 107 -0.77 -6.96 -5.19
CA CYS A 107 -1.58 -8.09 -4.77
C CYS A 107 -3.07 -7.75 -4.82
N TYR A 108 -3.91 -8.78 -4.89
CA TYR A 108 -5.33 -8.65 -4.63
C TYR A 108 -5.63 -9.10 -3.19
N GLY A 109 -6.27 -8.25 -2.40
CA GLY A 109 -6.65 -8.54 -1.02
C GLY A 109 -7.81 -9.53 -0.93
N ALA A 110 -7.52 -10.82 -1.03
CA ALA A 110 -8.52 -11.88 -0.94
C ALA A 110 -9.25 -11.82 0.41
N THR A 111 -10.59 -12.00 0.37
CA THR A 111 -11.46 -11.82 1.55
C THR A 111 -12.73 -12.63 1.40
N ASP A 112 -13.36 -12.98 2.52
CA ASP A 112 -14.66 -13.67 2.55
C ASP A 112 -15.83 -12.72 2.88
N ARG A 113 -15.58 -11.39 2.94
CA ARG A 113 -16.51 -10.43 3.54
C ARG A 113 -17.81 -10.14 2.77
N ASN A 114 -17.82 -10.31 1.44
CA ASN A 114 -19.02 -10.05 0.63
C ASN A 114 -19.66 -11.36 0.11
N GLY A 115 -18.86 -12.16 -0.59
CA GLY A 115 -19.29 -13.41 -1.25
C GLY A 115 -18.84 -14.69 -0.55
N GLY A 116 -18.31 -14.60 0.69
CA GLY A 116 -17.80 -15.74 1.42
C GLY A 116 -16.56 -16.37 0.75
N ARG A 117 -16.33 -17.63 1.03
CA ARG A 117 -15.18 -18.41 0.54
C ARG A 117 -14.98 -18.35 -0.99
N GLU A 118 -16.05 -18.21 -1.75
CA GLU A 118 -15.93 -18.13 -3.21
C GLU A 118 -15.25 -16.80 -3.64
N GLU A 119 -15.56 -15.69 -2.98
CA GLU A 119 -14.86 -14.42 -3.21
C GLU A 119 -13.37 -14.54 -2.83
N GLY A 120 -13.07 -15.13 -1.67
CA GLY A 120 -11.70 -15.39 -1.24
C GLY A 120 -10.91 -16.19 -2.29
N ARG A 121 -11.48 -17.29 -2.81
CA ARG A 121 -10.88 -18.10 -3.86
C ARG A 121 -10.64 -17.33 -5.16
N ARG A 122 -11.58 -16.51 -5.59
CA ARG A 122 -11.43 -15.66 -6.78
C ARG A 122 -10.27 -14.67 -6.60
N GLY A 123 -10.16 -14.04 -5.42
CA GLY A 123 -9.04 -13.15 -5.11
C GLY A 123 -7.68 -13.87 -5.15
N LEU A 124 -7.59 -15.05 -4.56
CA LEU A 124 -6.38 -15.89 -4.60
C LEU A 124 -6.06 -16.38 -6.03
N ALA A 125 -7.09 -16.70 -6.81
CA ALA A 125 -6.94 -17.08 -8.21
C ALA A 125 -6.41 -15.91 -9.06
N GLU A 126 -6.85 -14.68 -8.81
CA GLU A 126 -6.33 -13.48 -9.46
C GLU A 126 -4.85 -13.25 -9.12
N CYS A 127 -4.46 -13.35 -7.84
CA CYS A 127 -3.03 -13.29 -7.47
C CYS A 127 -2.21 -14.35 -8.21
N ARG A 128 -2.68 -15.61 -8.20
CA ARG A 128 -2.01 -16.73 -8.90
C ARG A 128 -1.88 -16.48 -10.40
N ARG A 129 -2.97 -16.07 -11.05
CA ARG A 129 -3.01 -15.74 -12.48
C ARG A 129 -2.01 -14.65 -12.82
N PHE A 130 -2.05 -13.55 -12.05
CA PHE A 130 -1.19 -12.40 -12.27
C PHE A 130 0.28 -12.72 -12.07
N ILE A 131 0.65 -13.36 -10.95
CA ILE A 131 2.05 -13.71 -10.64
C ILE A 131 2.65 -14.58 -11.75
N ARG A 132 1.90 -15.59 -12.22
CA ARG A 132 2.37 -16.49 -13.29
C ARG A 132 2.45 -15.83 -14.66
N GLY A 133 1.54 -14.90 -14.96
CA GLY A 133 1.40 -14.29 -16.29
C GLY A 133 2.15 -12.98 -16.49
N ASN A 134 2.56 -12.31 -15.40
CA ASN A 134 3.15 -10.98 -15.49
C ASN A 134 4.55 -11.02 -16.13
N GLN A 135 4.73 -10.24 -17.19
CA GLN A 135 6.00 -10.11 -17.93
C GLN A 135 6.57 -8.68 -17.83
N ARG A 136 5.92 -7.77 -17.11
CA ARG A 136 6.34 -6.36 -17.01
C ARG A 136 7.59 -6.26 -16.14
N PRO A 137 8.70 -5.66 -16.64
CA PRO A 137 9.98 -5.64 -15.92
C PRO A 137 9.94 -4.86 -14.62
N LEU A 138 9.07 -3.83 -14.52
CA LEU A 138 8.96 -2.99 -13.32
C LEU A 138 7.89 -3.47 -12.33
N VAL A 139 7.17 -4.56 -12.64
CA VAL A 139 6.06 -5.01 -11.79
C VAL A 139 6.30 -6.42 -11.26
N ARG A 140 5.95 -6.63 -10.00
CA ARG A 140 5.95 -7.94 -9.32
C ARG A 140 4.59 -8.21 -8.72
N GLY A 141 4.26 -9.48 -8.54
CA GLY A 141 3.06 -9.91 -7.85
C GLY A 141 3.41 -10.62 -6.55
N VAL A 142 2.58 -10.43 -5.54
CA VAL A 142 2.58 -11.18 -4.28
C VAL A 142 1.15 -11.65 -3.97
N VAL A 143 0.97 -12.55 -3.01
CA VAL A 143 -0.36 -12.97 -2.58
C VAL A 143 -0.91 -11.95 -1.58
N GLY A 144 -2.18 -11.58 -1.72
CA GLY A 144 -2.86 -10.66 -0.82
C GLY A 144 -3.95 -11.33 0.01
N LEU A 145 -4.04 -10.94 1.26
CA LEU A 145 -5.19 -11.17 2.14
C LEU A 145 -5.66 -9.83 2.68
N HIS A 146 -6.98 -9.60 2.74
CA HIS A 146 -7.46 -8.33 3.28
C HIS A 146 -7.02 -8.16 4.74
N ALA A 147 -7.56 -8.93 5.66
CA ALA A 147 -7.20 -8.91 7.08
C ALA A 147 -7.61 -10.23 7.75
N SER A 148 -7.08 -10.50 8.95
CA SER A 148 -7.43 -11.70 9.71
C SER A 148 -8.94 -11.81 9.94
N PHE A 149 -9.59 -10.75 10.40
CA PHE A 149 -11.00 -10.79 10.78
C PHE A 149 -11.99 -10.90 9.60
N THR A 150 -11.54 -10.69 8.37
CA THR A 150 -12.37 -10.76 7.15
C THR A 150 -12.19 -12.05 6.35
N CYS A 151 -11.39 -12.98 6.85
CA CYS A 151 -11.11 -14.25 6.23
C CYS A 151 -11.41 -15.42 7.18
N SER A 152 -11.87 -16.55 6.62
CA SER A 152 -11.96 -17.82 7.34
C SER A 152 -10.57 -18.45 7.48
N ASP A 153 -10.41 -19.40 8.41
CA ASP A 153 -9.14 -20.14 8.57
C ASP A 153 -8.77 -20.91 7.31
N GLU A 154 -9.77 -21.40 6.59
CA GLU A 154 -9.58 -22.08 5.31
C GLU A 154 -9.06 -21.15 4.22
N THR A 155 -9.55 -19.89 4.15
CA THR A 155 -9.03 -18.87 3.20
C THR A 155 -7.60 -18.49 3.57
N LEU A 156 -7.30 -18.32 4.86
CA LEU A 156 -5.95 -18.05 5.33
C LEU A 156 -4.99 -19.17 4.95
N HIS A 157 -5.36 -20.43 5.22
CA HIS A 157 -4.53 -21.60 4.90
C HIS A 157 -4.29 -21.72 3.38
N GLU A 158 -5.35 -21.61 2.57
CA GLU A 158 -5.26 -21.65 1.11
C GLU A 158 -4.33 -20.54 0.56
N ALA A 159 -4.39 -19.32 1.15
CA ALA A 159 -3.48 -18.24 0.77
C ALA A 159 -2.01 -18.58 1.04
N GLY A 160 -1.72 -19.19 2.19
CA GLY A 160 -0.39 -19.69 2.52
C GLY A 160 0.11 -20.77 1.55
N GLU A 161 -0.77 -21.70 1.14
CA GLU A 161 -0.45 -22.70 0.13
C GLU A 161 -0.12 -22.04 -1.22
N VAL A 162 -0.91 -21.05 -1.65
CA VAL A 162 -0.67 -20.29 -2.89
C VAL A 162 0.66 -19.54 -2.84
N ALA A 163 1.00 -18.93 -1.71
CA ALA A 163 2.25 -18.21 -1.55
C ALA A 163 3.46 -19.16 -1.66
N ARG A 164 3.39 -20.34 -1.04
CA ARG A 164 4.44 -21.39 -1.16
C ARG A 164 4.54 -21.97 -2.56
N GLU A 165 3.39 -22.26 -3.20
CA GLU A 165 3.33 -22.76 -4.58
C GLU A 165 4.04 -21.84 -5.57
N LEU A 166 3.92 -20.53 -5.34
CA LEU A 166 4.45 -19.48 -6.23
C LEU A 166 5.81 -18.94 -5.79
N ASP A 167 6.39 -19.49 -4.73
CA ASP A 167 7.63 -19.00 -4.11
C ASP A 167 7.60 -17.48 -3.88
N THR A 168 6.52 -17.00 -3.26
CA THR A 168 6.28 -15.60 -3.01
C THR A 168 5.84 -15.34 -1.57
N VAL A 169 5.51 -14.09 -1.26
CA VAL A 169 5.17 -13.65 0.09
C VAL A 169 3.71 -13.19 0.18
N MET A 170 3.24 -12.99 1.41
CA MET A 170 1.92 -12.44 1.71
C MET A 170 1.99 -10.92 1.95
N HIS A 171 0.93 -10.20 1.55
CA HIS A 171 0.66 -8.83 1.98
C HIS A 171 -0.72 -8.77 2.62
N VAL A 172 -0.82 -8.28 3.86
CA VAL A 172 -2.05 -8.34 4.67
C VAL A 172 -2.12 -7.19 5.67
N HIS A 173 -3.33 -6.64 5.94
CA HIS A 173 -3.56 -5.74 7.06
C HIS A 173 -3.49 -6.50 8.38
N MET A 174 -2.80 -5.94 9.36
CA MET A 174 -2.47 -6.61 10.62
C MET A 174 -2.74 -5.71 11.81
N ALA A 175 -3.65 -6.12 12.67
CA ALA A 175 -3.92 -5.47 13.94
C ALA A 175 -4.04 -3.93 13.82
N GLU A 176 -4.69 -3.44 12.75
CA GLU A 176 -4.95 -2.01 12.55
C GLU A 176 -5.88 -1.47 13.63
N ASN A 177 -6.91 -2.25 14.00
CA ASN A 177 -7.87 -1.91 15.03
C ASN A 177 -8.07 -3.08 16.01
N ARG A 178 -8.59 -2.77 17.20
CA ARG A 178 -8.92 -3.79 18.22
C ARG A 178 -9.92 -4.83 17.73
N ALA A 179 -10.77 -4.49 16.76
CA ALA A 179 -11.72 -5.43 16.17
C ALA A 179 -11.04 -6.68 15.59
N ASP A 180 -9.86 -6.50 14.95
CA ASP A 180 -9.06 -7.62 14.41
C ASP A 180 -8.52 -8.52 15.55
N VAL A 181 -8.02 -7.90 16.62
CA VAL A 181 -7.53 -8.62 17.82
C VAL A 181 -8.66 -9.37 18.53
N GLU A 182 -9.82 -8.72 18.67
CA GLU A 182 -10.99 -9.31 19.32
C GLU A 182 -11.57 -10.47 18.53
N ASP A 183 -11.63 -10.36 17.19
CA ASP A 183 -12.07 -11.44 16.32
C ASP A 183 -11.15 -12.67 16.43
N ALA A 184 -9.83 -12.46 16.38
CA ALA A 184 -8.87 -13.55 16.55
C ALA A 184 -9.02 -14.24 17.91
N ARG A 185 -9.24 -13.49 18.98
CA ARG A 185 -9.49 -14.03 20.34
C ARG A 185 -10.79 -14.83 20.43
N LYS A 186 -11.88 -14.35 19.79
CA LYS A 186 -13.14 -15.10 19.71
C LYS A 186 -13.00 -16.44 18.98
N ARG A 187 -12.03 -16.53 18.06
CA ARG A 187 -11.68 -17.77 17.34
C ARG A 187 -10.69 -18.66 18.11
N GLY A 188 -10.24 -18.25 19.29
CA GLY A 188 -9.34 -19.05 20.15
C GLY A 188 -7.86 -18.78 19.97
N TYR A 189 -7.48 -17.70 19.26
CA TYR A 189 -6.09 -17.28 19.11
C TYR A 189 -5.77 -16.12 20.05
N GLU A 190 -4.49 -15.88 20.37
CA GLU A 190 -4.07 -14.73 21.19
C GLU A 190 -4.27 -13.39 20.46
N GLY A 191 -4.08 -13.40 19.14
CA GLY A 191 -4.24 -12.25 18.27
C GLY A 191 -4.18 -12.63 16.78
N PRO A 192 -4.29 -11.64 15.89
CA PRO A 192 -4.29 -11.88 14.45
C PRO A 192 -2.94 -12.42 13.93
N LEU A 193 -1.81 -12.01 14.52
CA LEU A 193 -0.50 -12.54 14.15
C LEU A 193 -0.42 -14.05 14.43
N GLU A 194 -0.80 -14.47 15.63
CA GLU A 194 -0.78 -15.87 16.06
C GLU A 194 -1.72 -16.72 15.19
N ARG A 195 -2.88 -16.16 14.80
CA ARG A 195 -3.81 -16.82 13.90
C ARG A 195 -3.21 -17.06 12.52
N LEU A 196 -2.60 -16.01 11.91
CA LEU A 196 -1.98 -16.16 10.59
C LEU A 196 -0.75 -17.08 10.64
N LEU A 197 -0.01 -17.11 11.73
CA LEU A 197 1.09 -18.06 11.93
C LEU A 197 0.58 -19.49 12.09
N ALA A 198 -0.50 -19.70 12.84
CA ALA A 198 -1.10 -21.01 13.05
C ALA A 198 -1.73 -21.62 11.78
N THR A 199 -2.24 -20.77 10.89
CA THR A 199 -2.76 -21.16 9.56
C THR A 199 -1.67 -21.23 8.48
N ASP A 200 -0.40 -21.02 8.85
CA ASP A 200 0.76 -21.06 7.95
C ASP A 200 0.63 -20.08 6.75
N SER A 201 0.04 -18.91 7.00
CA SER A 201 -0.28 -17.90 5.98
C SER A 201 0.83 -16.86 5.77
N LEU A 202 1.86 -16.82 6.64
CA LEU A 202 2.90 -15.81 6.61
C LEU A 202 4.28 -16.41 6.32
N PRO A 203 4.64 -16.69 5.06
CA PRO A 203 6.02 -17.04 4.71
C PRO A 203 6.98 -15.89 5.05
N ALA A 204 8.25 -16.21 5.28
CA ALA A 204 9.28 -15.21 5.56
C ALA A 204 9.32 -14.14 4.45
N GLY A 205 9.49 -12.87 4.83
CA GLY A 205 9.44 -11.74 3.90
C GLY A 205 8.04 -11.18 3.67
N SER A 206 6.97 -11.78 4.25
CA SER A 206 5.61 -11.23 4.16
C SER A 206 5.50 -9.84 4.75
N ILE A 207 4.57 -9.04 4.23
CA ILE A 207 4.35 -7.64 4.57
C ILE A 207 3.04 -7.52 5.35
N MET A 208 3.11 -6.94 6.54
CA MET A 208 1.98 -6.69 7.42
C MET A 208 1.77 -5.18 7.55
N ALA A 209 0.65 -4.67 7.06
CA ALA A 209 0.33 -3.25 7.17
C ALA A 209 -0.21 -2.90 8.56
N HIS A 210 0.11 -1.69 9.03
CA HIS A 210 -0.30 -1.04 10.27
C HIS A 210 0.39 -1.53 11.56
N GLY A 211 0.00 -2.68 12.11
CA GLY A 211 0.55 -3.18 13.38
C GLY A 211 0.24 -2.33 14.61
N VAL A 212 -0.83 -1.50 14.57
CA VAL A 212 -1.16 -0.51 15.63
C VAL A 212 -1.36 -1.18 16.98
N HIS A 213 -2.03 -2.32 16.99
CA HIS A 213 -2.38 -3.06 18.23
C HIS A 213 -1.54 -4.33 18.43
N LEU A 214 -0.38 -4.42 17.78
CA LEU A 214 0.61 -5.45 18.11
C LEU A 214 1.37 -5.07 19.39
N GLU A 215 1.58 -6.05 20.26
CA GLU A 215 2.45 -5.90 21.43
C GLU A 215 3.94 -5.99 21.03
N PRO A 216 4.87 -5.40 21.79
CA PRO A 216 6.30 -5.48 21.50
C PRO A 216 6.84 -6.91 21.35
N SER A 217 6.29 -7.88 22.09
CA SER A 217 6.63 -9.31 21.96
C SER A 217 6.23 -9.87 20.60
N GLN A 218 5.04 -9.52 20.10
CA GLN A 218 4.54 -9.93 18.79
C GLN A 218 5.38 -9.34 17.66
N VAL A 219 5.76 -8.07 17.76
CA VAL A 219 6.65 -7.40 16.79
C VAL A 219 8.03 -8.08 16.75
N ARG A 220 8.59 -8.50 17.90
CA ARG A 220 9.84 -9.28 17.92
C ARG A 220 9.68 -10.67 17.30
N VAL A 221 8.55 -11.33 17.51
CA VAL A 221 8.23 -12.61 16.83
C VAL A 221 8.17 -12.40 15.33
N ALA A 222 7.49 -11.36 14.86
CA ALA A 222 7.41 -11.02 13.45
C ALA A 222 8.81 -10.80 12.83
N GLU A 223 9.65 -10.00 13.47
CA GLU A 223 11.03 -9.77 13.02
C GLU A 223 11.87 -11.06 12.99
N SER A 224 11.80 -11.88 14.03
CA SER A 224 12.54 -13.15 14.10
C SER A 224 12.16 -14.13 13.00
N ARG A 225 10.96 -14.00 12.45
CA ARG A 225 10.44 -14.77 11.30
C ARG A 225 10.70 -14.09 9.95
N GLY A 226 11.42 -12.95 9.96
CA GLY A 226 11.75 -12.21 8.74
C GLY A 226 10.57 -11.43 8.15
N LEU A 227 9.48 -11.20 8.90
CA LEU A 227 8.30 -10.47 8.44
C LEU A 227 8.56 -8.97 8.46
N TRP A 228 7.95 -8.26 7.51
CA TRP A 228 7.98 -6.80 7.39
C TRP A 228 6.72 -6.17 7.96
N LEU A 229 6.86 -4.95 8.48
CA LEU A 229 5.76 -4.09 8.88
C LEU A 229 5.75 -2.83 8.02
N ALA A 230 4.57 -2.36 7.60
CA ALA A 230 4.38 -1.09 6.94
C ALA A 230 3.60 -0.16 7.87
N GLN A 231 4.24 0.90 8.34
CA GLN A 231 3.64 1.91 9.21
C GLN A 231 2.97 2.99 8.38
N ASN A 232 1.70 3.33 8.68
CA ASN A 232 0.87 4.25 7.89
C ASN A 232 0.35 5.39 8.77
N PRO A 233 1.20 6.35 9.21
CA PRO A 233 0.86 7.30 10.25
C PRO A 233 -0.34 8.21 9.92
N ARG A 234 -0.47 8.76 8.71
CA ARG A 234 -1.61 9.62 8.34
C ARG A 234 -2.93 8.84 8.32
N SER A 235 -2.91 7.65 7.77
CA SER A 235 -4.09 6.79 7.73
C SER A 235 -4.51 6.38 9.13
N ASN A 236 -3.59 5.93 9.97
CA ASN A 236 -3.87 5.52 11.34
C ASN A 236 -4.47 6.68 12.15
N GLU A 237 -3.98 7.91 11.97
CA GLU A 237 -4.54 9.11 12.59
C GLU A 237 -5.94 9.44 12.03
N GLY A 238 -6.11 9.42 10.71
CA GLY A 238 -7.39 9.71 10.04
C GLY A 238 -8.48 8.70 10.37
N ASN A 239 -8.14 7.42 10.44
CA ASN A 239 -9.04 6.33 10.84
C ASN A 239 -9.24 6.24 12.37
N ARG A 240 -8.56 7.08 13.16
CA ARG A 240 -8.64 7.13 14.63
C ARG A 240 -8.30 5.80 15.31
N VAL A 241 -7.39 5.02 14.73
CA VAL A 241 -6.98 3.73 15.27
C VAL A 241 -5.80 3.84 16.24
N GLY A 242 -5.07 4.96 16.22
CA GLY A 242 -3.98 5.27 17.12
C GLY A 242 -2.60 5.21 16.47
N TYR A 243 -1.56 5.37 17.28
CA TYR A 243 -0.17 5.28 16.85
C TYR A 243 0.39 3.89 17.11
N ALA A 244 1.10 3.33 16.13
CA ALA A 244 1.71 2.00 16.21
C ALA A 244 2.99 2.02 17.09
N SER A 245 2.80 2.20 18.40
CA SER A 245 3.86 2.47 19.36
C SER A 245 4.81 1.30 19.64
N SER A 246 4.45 0.08 19.24
CA SER A 246 5.29 -1.11 19.44
C SER A 246 6.32 -1.33 18.32
N LEU A 247 6.20 -0.63 17.19
CA LEU A 247 7.03 -0.91 16.00
C LEU A 247 8.51 -0.51 16.18
N TRP A 248 8.83 0.30 17.19
CA TRP A 248 10.21 0.69 17.51
C TRP A 248 11.14 -0.47 17.80
N VAL A 249 10.60 -1.63 18.23
CA VAL A 249 11.41 -2.80 18.60
C VAL A 249 11.92 -3.60 17.40
N SER A 250 11.49 -3.26 16.17
CA SER A 250 11.91 -3.98 14.94
C SER A 250 12.69 -3.09 13.97
N GLY A 251 13.71 -3.68 13.36
CA GLY A 251 14.45 -3.09 12.23
C GLY A 251 13.77 -3.33 10.87
N LYS A 252 12.70 -4.13 10.80
CA LYS A 252 11.96 -4.45 9.55
C LYS A 252 10.64 -3.69 9.48
N VAL A 253 10.70 -2.37 9.60
CA VAL A 253 9.52 -1.49 9.48
C VAL A 253 9.77 -0.47 8.38
N ALA A 254 8.86 -0.36 7.42
CA ALA A 254 8.88 0.62 6.34
C ALA A 254 7.71 1.60 6.45
N LEU A 255 7.71 2.67 5.65
CA LEU A 255 6.69 3.70 5.65
C LEU A 255 5.74 3.52 4.47
N GLY A 256 4.43 3.61 4.71
CA GLY A 256 3.39 3.53 3.70
C GLY A 256 2.33 4.60 3.87
N THR A 257 1.54 4.86 2.82
CA THR A 257 0.48 5.89 2.83
C THR A 257 -0.93 5.32 3.03
N ASP A 258 -1.08 4.00 2.87
CA ASP A 258 -2.40 3.36 2.87
C ASP A 258 -3.32 3.99 1.80
N GLY A 259 -4.62 4.17 2.06
CA GLY A 259 -5.58 4.78 1.14
C GLY A 259 -5.45 6.29 0.93
N TRP A 260 -4.37 6.92 1.40
CA TRP A 260 -4.10 8.35 1.23
C TRP A 260 -3.25 8.62 -0.02
N GLU A 261 -3.08 9.91 -0.35
CA GLU A 261 -2.25 10.32 -1.49
C GLU A 261 -0.82 9.80 -1.34
N ALA A 262 -0.16 9.49 -2.46
CA ALA A 262 1.22 8.98 -2.53
C ALA A 262 2.31 9.97 -2.10
N ASP A 263 1.96 10.97 -1.29
CA ASP A 263 2.86 12.03 -0.80
C ASP A 263 3.71 11.51 0.37
N MET A 264 4.80 10.81 0.06
CA MET A 264 5.74 10.27 1.05
C MET A 264 6.40 11.36 1.92
N PRO A 265 6.72 12.57 1.42
CA PRO A 265 7.11 13.69 2.29
C PRO A 265 6.13 14.04 3.40
N LYS A 266 4.82 14.04 3.11
CA LYS A 266 3.78 14.26 4.15
C LYS A 266 3.72 13.10 5.15
N GLU A 267 3.89 11.87 4.67
CA GLU A 267 3.92 10.69 5.53
C GLU A 267 5.11 10.72 6.48
N PHE A 268 6.29 11.12 5.96
CA PHE A 268 7.50 11.36 6.74
C PHE A 268 7.24 12.39 7.86
N ALA A 269 6.71 13.57 7.51
CA ALA A 269 6.43 14.64 8.47
C ALA A 269 5.38 14.21 9.53
N ALA A 270 4.37 13.43 9.14
CA ALA A 270 3.39 12.89 10.07
C ALA A 270 4.04 11.92 11.07
N LEU A 271 4.94 11.04 10.61
CA LEU A 271 5.63 10.13 11.50
C LEU A 271 6.56 10.87 12.47
N GLU A 272 7.33 11.86 12.02
CA GLU A 272 8.17 12.67 12.91
C GLU A 272 7.35 13.33 14.02
N ARG A 273 6.21 13.95 13.66
CA ARG A 273 5.31 14.59 14.64
C ARG A 273 4.72 13.59 15.65
N LEU A 274 4.27 12.42 15.18
CA LEU A 274 3.62 11.42 16.02
C LEU A 274 4.61 10.64 16.89
N SER A 275 5.81 10.38 16.39
CA SER A 275 6.86 9.69 17.16
C SER A 275 7.40 10.54 18.30
N ALA A 276 7.54 11.86 18.11
CA ALA A 276 7.99 12.79 19.15
C ALA A 276 7.03 12.87 20.36
N GLY A 277 5.75 12.52 20.18
CA GLY A 277 4.76 12.45 21.27
C GLY A 277 4.54 11.05 21.84
N SER A 278 5.27 10.05 21.36
CA SER A 278 5.10 8.66 21.82
C SER A 278 5.88 8.38 23.11
N VAL A 279 5.41 7.39 23.88
CA VAL A 279 6.07 6.94 25.14
C VAL A 279 7.49 6.44 24.90
N HIS A 280 7.75 5.93 23.70
CA HIS A 280 9.06 5.50 23.24
C HIS A 280 9.49 6.46 22.14
N GLU A 281 10.10 7.60 22.48
CA GLU A 281 10.68 8.51 21.51
C GLU A 281 11.67 7.75 20.63
N GLU A 282 11.25 7.51 19.39
CA GLU A 282 12.05 6.82 18.42
C GLU A 282 12.83 7.85 17.59
N VAL A 283 14.08 8.08 17.99
CA VAL A 283 14.97 9.01 17.28
C VAL A 283 15.11 8.59 15.81
N ASP A 284 14.91 9.55 14.90
CA ASP A 284 14.99 9.35 13.45
C ASP A 284 14.06 8.26 12.89
N ALA A 285 12.91 8.01 13.52
CA ALA A 285 11.96 6.98 13.11
C ALA A 285 11.63 7.09 11.61
N ALA A 286 11.25 8.26 11.14
CA ALA A 286 10.85 8.49 9.76
C ALA A 286 12.02 8.22 8.78
N ALA A 287 13.22 8.71 9.10
CA ALA A 287 14.40 8.49 8.26
C ALA A 287 14.76 7.00 8.18
N ARG A 288 14.69 6.27 9.30
CA ARG A 288 14.92 4.81 9.32
C ARG A 288 13.89 4.07 8.46
N ARG A 289 12.59 4.42 8.54
CA ARG A 289 11.52 3.79 7.73
C ARG A 289 11.71 4.00 6.23
N LEU A 290 12.24 5.16 5.82
CA LEU A 290 12.60 5.39 4.41
C LEU A 290 13.78 4.51 3.97
N VAL A 291 14.78 4.31 4.82
CA VAL A 291 15.93 3.42 4.52
C VAL A 291 15.46 1.97 4.41
N THR A 292 14.71 1.49 5.39
CA THR A 292 14.23 0.11 5.42
C THR A 292 13.22 -0.18 4.31
N GLY A 293 12.42 0.81 3.88
CA GLY A 293 11.56 0.69 2.71
C GLY A 293 12.34 0.32 1.44
N ARG A 294 13.53 0.90 1.24
CA ARG A 294 14.39 0.54 0.10
C ARG A 294 14.93 -0.89 0.21
N VAL A 295 15.25 -1.35 1.42
CA VAL A 295 15.66 -2.75 1.66
C VAL A 295 14.51 -3.71 1.30
N LEU A 296 13.29 -3.40 1.77
CA LEU A 296 12.10 -4.16 1.41
C LEU A 296 11.89 -4.22 -0.11
N ALA A 297 11.98 -3.08 -0.80
CA ALA A 297 11.83 -3.03 -2.24
C ALA A 297 12.93 -3.85 -2.95
N ALA A 298 14.19 -3.76 -2.51
CA ALA A 298 15.30 -4.55 -3.05
C ALA A 298 15.04 -6.05 -2.90
N GLU A 299 14.55 -6.52 -1.74
CA GLU A 299 14.15 -7.92 -1.54
C GLU A 299 13.05 -8.34 -2.54
N ARG A 300 12.06 -7.48 -2.84
CA ARG A 300 10.95 -7.80 -3.78
C ARG A 300 11.39 -7.84 -5.25
N PHE A 301 12.44 -7.12 -5.60
CA PHE A 301 12.98 -7.11 -6.97
C PHE A 301 14.25 -7.95 -7.15
N ALA A 302 14.74 -8.63 -6.10
CA ALA A 302 15.91 -9.49 -6.17
C ALA A 302 15.72 -10.63 -7.18
N GLY A 303 16.76 -10.91 -7.98
CA GLY A 303 16.77 -12.02 -8.94
C GLY A 303 15.84 -11.86 -10.14
N ALA A 304 15.19 -10.71 -10.29
CA ALA A 304 14.26 -10.48 -11.38
C ALA A 304 14.97 -10.31 -12.73
N PRO A 305 14.58 -11.03 -13.78
CA PRO A 305 15.16 -10.84 -15.11
C PRO A 305 14.85 -9.43 -15.65
N GLY A 306 15.87 -8.75 -16.19
CA GLY A 306 15.67 -7.60 -17.08
C GLY A 306 15.46 -6.22 -16.44
N ALA A 307 15.48 -6.09 -15.10
CA ALA A 307 15.46 -4.79 -14.45
C ALA A 307 16.55 -4.68 -13.39
N ALA A 308 17.29 -3.56 -13.41
CA ALA A 308 18.13 -3.18 -12.25
C ALA A 308 17.22 -3.05 -11.02
N GLY A 309 17.73 -3.41 -9.83
CA GLY A 309 17.02 -3.21 -8.57
C GLY A 309 16.71 -1.73 -8.28
N PRO A 310 15.95 -1.44 -7.23
CA PRO A 310 15.56 -0.07 -6.89
C PRO A 310 16.73 0.78 -6.35
N GLU A 311 17.91 0.20 -6.13
CA GLU A 311 19.08 0.88 -5.58
C GLU A 311 19.58 2.03 -6.47
N GLY A 312 19.32 1.97 -7.79
CA GLY A 312 19.66 3.00 -8.76
C GLY A 312 18.59 4.07 -8.97
N ASP A 313 17.44 3.94 -8.33
CA ASP A 313 16.34 4.89 -8.49
C ASP A 313 16.66 6.18 -7.72
N GLN A 314 16.48 7.34 -8.38
CA GLN A 314 16.94 8.63 -7.85
C GLN A 314 15.91 9.73 -8.07
N VAL A 315 15.88 10.66 -7.14
CA VAL A 315 15.11 11.90 -7.20
C VAL A 315 16.04 13.09 -7.06
N ILE A 316 15.92 14.05 -7.95
CA ILE A 316 16.61 15.33 -7.88
C ILE A 316 15.58 16.40 -7.54
N TYR A 317 15.81 17.08 -6.43
CA TYR A 317 15.06 18.27 -6.06
C TYR A 317 15.73 19.51 -6.66
N ALA A 318 14.93 20.43 -7.19
CA ALA A 318 15.43 21.72 -7.69
C ALA A 318 16.06 22.54 -6.56
N ALA A 319 17.03 23.39 -6.95
CA ALA A 319 17.46 24.45 -6.06
C ALA A 319 16.24 25.33 -5.72
N GLY A 320 15.99 25.59 -4.42
CA GLY A 320 14.85 26.35 -3.95
C GLY A 320 15.29 27.68 -3.33
N GLU A 321 14.35 28.61 -3.21
CA GLU A 321 14.49 29.76 -2.31
C GLU A 321 14.11 29.35 -0.89
N ASP A 322 14.73 29.98 0.12
CA ASP A 322 14.34 29.76 1.52
C ASP A 322 12.84 30.00 1.65
N ASP A 323 12.13 29.12 2.35
CA ASP A 323 10.67 29.11 2.59
C ASP A 323 9.79 28.44 1.50
N GLN A 324 10.34 27.93 0.39
CA GLN A 324 9.56 27.13 -0.55
C GLN A 324 9.87 25.63 -0.36
N PRO A 325 8.85 24.75 -0.35
CA PRO A 325 9.10 23.32 -0.32
C PRO A 325 9.91 22.90 -1.56
N ALA A 326 10.94 22.09 -1.34
CA ALA A 326 11.78 21.58 -2.42
C ALA A 326 10.93 20.82 -3.45
N GLN A 327 10.96 21.23 -4.71
CA GLN A 327 10.19 20.62 -5.78
C GLN A 327 11.01 19.53 -6.48
N VAL A 328 10.36 18.41 -6.80
CA VAL A 328 10.97 17.36 -7.63
C VAL A 328 11.25 17.94 -9.02
N SER A 329 12.52 17.92 -9.42
CA SER A 329 12.97 18.35 -10.74
C SER A 329 13.12 17.17 -11.69
N ARG A 330 13.70 16.06 -11.21
CA ARG A 330 13.90 14.85 -12.02
C ARG A 330 13.72 13.60 -11.18
N VAL A 331 13.11 12.58 -11.80
CA VAL A 331 13.03 11.22 -11.24
C VAL A 331 13.57 10.24 -12.27
N THR A 332 14.44 9.34 -11.80
CA THR A 332 14.99 8.24 -12.62
C THR A 332 14.60 6.91 -11.96
N VAL A 333 13.99 6.02 -12.74
CA VAL A 333 13.62 4.66 -12.34
C VAL A 333 14.24 3.66 -13.31
N ALA A 334 14.92 2.65 -12.79
CA ALA A 334 15.61 1.63 -13.61
C ALA A 334 16.49 2.24 -14.73
N GLY A 335 17.16 3.38 -14.44
CA GLY A 335 18.00 4.09 -15.39
C GLY A 335 17.24 4.94 -16.43
N GLN A 336 15.91 4.96 -16.40
CA GLN A 336 15.09 5.78 -17.30
C GLN A 336 14.59 7.04 -16.57
N VAL A 337 14.70 8.20 -17.22
CA VAL A 337 14.10 9.45 -16.71
C VAL A 337 12.59 9.38 -16.92
N VAL A 338 11.82 9.47 -15.85
CA VAL A 338 10.35 9.40 -15.86
C VAL A 338 9.68 10.72 -15.48
N VAL A 339 10.42 11.59 -14.79
CA VAL A 339 10.07 13.00 -14.56
C VAL A 339 11.28 13.86 -14.96
N ASP A 340 11.05 14.89 -15.74
CA ASP A 340 12.07 15.88 -16.11
C ASP A 340 11.50 17.30 -15.99
N GLN A 341 12.29 18.22 -15.47
CA GLN A 341 11.89 19.60 -15.19
C GLN A 341 10.54 19.70 -14.44
N GLY A 342 10.31 18.79 -13.49
CA GLY A 342 9.09 18.72 -12.70
C GLY A 342 7.84 18.25 -13.46
N ARG A 343 8.01 17.68 -14.65
CA ARG A 343 6.92 17.18 -15.52
C ARG A 343 7.09 15.71 -15.81
N LEU A 344 5.99 15.01 -15.95
CA LEU A 344 5.99 13.61 -16.40
C LEU A 344 6.56 13.52 -17.84
N VAL A 345 7.41 12.54 -18.08
CA VAL A 345 7.89 12.20 -19.42
C VAL A 345 6.78 11.50 -20.22
N HIS A 346 5.97 10.70 -19.52
CA HIS A 346 4.83 10.00 -20.12
C HIS A 346 3.52 10.55 -19.55
N GLY A 347 2.67 11.08 -20.40
CA GLY A 347 1.35 11.62 -20.07
C GLY A 347 1.38 13.08 -19.59
N ASP A 348 0.20 13.67 -19.54
CA ASP A 348 -0.07 15.02 -19.03
C ASP A 348 -0.89 14.96 -17.76
N LEU A 349 -0.42 15.60 -16.69
CA LEU A 349 -1.06 15.54 -15.37
C LEU A 349 -2.47 16.14 -15.39
N GLU A 350 -2.69 17.23 -16.13
CA GLU A 350 -4.02 17.87 -16.19
C GLU A 350 -5.02 17.01 -16.97
N GLU A 351 -4.58 16.31 -18.01
CA GLU A 351 -5.42 15.33 -18.70
C GLU A 351 -5.77 14.15 -17.79
N LEU A 352 -4.80 13.64 -17.01
CA LEU A 352 -5.03 12.56 -16.05
C LEU A 352 -6.02 13.00 -14.97
N ARG A 353 -5.88 14.21 -14.43
CA ARG A 353 -6.81 14.79 -13.46
C ARG A 353 -8.19 15.03 -14.04
N ALA A 354 -8.28 15.49 -15.29
CA ALA A 354 -9.57 15.65 -15.98
C ALA A 354 -10.28 14.29 -16.13
N LYS A 355 -9.55 13.25 -16.54
CA LYS A 355 -10.09 11.89 -16.65
C LYS A 355 -10.50 11.32 -15.29
N ALA A 356 -9.71 11.54 -14.26
CA ALA A 356 -10.05 11.15 -12.89
C ALA A 356 -11.36 11.80 -12.42
N ARG A 357 -11.55 13.10 -12.68
CA ARG A 357 -12.82 13.81 -12.35
C ARG A 357 -14.01 13.21 -13.12
N GLU A 358 -13.83 12.91 -14.41
CA GLU A 358 -14.87 12.29 -15.23
C GLU A 358 -15.31 10.93 -14.67
N GLU A 359 -14.34 10.06 -14.34
CA GLU A 359 -14.64 8.73 -13.82
C GLU A 359 -15.16 8.77 -12.37
N ALA A 360 -14.67 9.70 -11.54
CA ALA A 360 -15.20 9.95 -10.20
C ALA A 360 -16.69 10.33 -10.22
N GLN A 361 -17.12 11.19 -11.16
CA GLN A 361 -18.53 11.54 -11.34
C GLN A 361 -19.44 10.35 -11.65
N LYS A 362 -18.88 9.28 -12.24
CA LYS A 362 -19.61 8.03 -12.51
C LYS A 362 -19.52 7.05 -11.34
N LEU A 363 -18.41 7.08 -10.61
CA LEU A 363 -18.14 6.19 -9.47
C LEU A 363 -19.03 6.51 -8.27
N TRP A 364 -19.17 7.79 -7.92
CA TRP A 364 -19.91 8.17 -6.70
C TRP A 364 -21.40 7.82 -6.73
N PRO A 365 -22.15 7.97 -7.83
CA PRO A 365 -23.50 7.44 -7.91
C PRO A 365 -23.59 5.92 -7.76
N ARG A 366 -22.64 5.14 -8.29
CA ARG A 366 -22.57 3.69 -8.06
C ARG A 366 -22.34 3.37 -6.59
N MET A 367 -21.37 4.05 -5.95
CA MET A 367 -21.11 3.90 -4.53
C MET A 367 -22.32 4.27 -3.66
N ALA A 368 -23.06 5.29 -4.06
CA ALA A 368 -24.29 5.70 -3.34
C ALA A 368 -25.43 4.70 -3.45
N ALA A 369 -25.48 3.92 -4.54
CA ALA A 369 -26.50 2.91 -4.80
C ALA A 369 -26.28 1.59 -4.04
N LEU A 370 -25.11 1.38 -3.44
CA LEU A 370 -24.75 0.21 -2.62
C LEU A 370 -25.23 0.36 -1.18
#